data_98581e90568a64278d5cc3823c3cc708
#
_entry.id   98581e90568a64278d5cc3823c3cc708
#
_cell.length_a   1.000
_cell.length_b   1.000
_cell.length_c   1.000
_cell.angle_alpha   90.00
_cell.angle_beta   90.00
_cell.angle_gamma   90.00
#
_symmetry.space_group_name_H-M   'P 1'
#
loop_
_entity.id
_entity.type
_entity.pdbx_description
1 polymer ?
#
loop_
_entity_poly.entity_id
_entity_poly.type
_entity_poly.pdbx_seq_one_letter_code
_entity_poly.pdbx_strand_id
1 'polypeptide(L)'
;MKWGFDKRIWNSFGEKYPLEYPFESYPHALICGCSGSGKSHSILYELSQFISDSYNLGIKPIVYVCDFKNSEDFQFLKGYPLYYAGNECYEGMEEFYQQFTATRQKGIVDKEQRHLMVFDEYASAVSYYQSQDKLTKGKTASSLISMNAEMLMLSRSFNY
;
A
#
# COMPACT_ATOMS: atom_id res chain seq x y z
N MET A 1 -1.86 15.36 0.62
CA MET A 1 -1.35 14.55 -0.50
C MET A 1 -2.25 14.74 -1.72
N LYS A 2 -1.69 14.92 -2.91
CA LYS A 2 -2.43 15.04 -4.18
C LYS A 2 -2.75 13.67 -4.74
N TRP A 3 -4.02 13.45 -5.11
CA TRP A 3 -4.48 12.19 -5.73
C TRP A 3 -4.69 12.31 -7.24
N GLY A 4 -4.57 13.49 -7.78
CA GLY A 4 -4.78 13.77 -9.20
C GLY A 4 -5.63 15.00 -9.45
N PHE A 5 -6.39 14.99 -10.54
CA PHE A 5 -7.24 16.10 -10.94
C PHE A 5 -8.65 15.62 -11.29
N ASP A 6 -9.66 16.43 -11.00
CA ASP A 6 -11.03 16.13 -11.41
C ASP A 6 -11.15 16.15 -12.95
N LYS A 7 -11.36 14.97 -13.52
CA LYS A 7 -11.47 14.79 -14.97
C LYS A 7 -12.66 15.56 -15.57
N ARG A 8 -13.74 15.71 -14.83
CA ARG A 8 -14.94 16.42 -15.33
C ARG A 8 -14.67 17.90 -15.46
N ILE A 9 -14.02 18.49 -14.45
CA ILE A 9 -13.65 19.92 -14.48
C ILE A 9 -12.64 20.14 -15.60
N TRP A 10 -11.62 19.28 -15.71
CA TRP A 10 -10.64 19.39 -16.78
C TRP A 10 -11.27 19.30 -18.18
N ASN A 11 -12.16 18.33 -18.40
CA ASN A 11 -12.81 18.17 -19.70
C ASN A 11 -13.78 19.30 -20.04
N SER A 12 -14.45 19.89 -19.03
CA SER A 12 -15.48 20.91 -19.24
C SER A 12 -14.92 22.33 -19.32
N PHE A 13 -13.85 22.61 -18.59
CA PHE A 13 -13.34 23.99 -18.42
C PHE A 13 -11.86 24.14 -18.77
N GLY A 14 -11.14 23.04 -19.08
CA GLY A 14 -9.70 23.06 -19.33
C GLY A 14 -8.85 23.28 -18.07
N GLU A 15 -9.47 23.36 -16.90
CA GLU A 15 -8.79 23.63 -15.63
C GLU A 15 -8.43 22.36 -14.89
N LYS A 16 -7.20 22.30 -14.37
CA LYS A 16 -6.73 21.17 -13.53
C LYS A 16 -7.08 21.45 -12.08
N TYR A 17 -8.28 21.03 -11.65
CA TYR A 17 -8.69 21.11 -10.25
C TYR A 17 -8.09 19.95 -9.46
N PRO A 18 -7.18 20.19 -8.49
CA PRO A 18 -6.53 19.13 -7.74
C PRO A 18 -7.51 18.43 -6.80
N LEU A 19 -7.39 17.10 -6.73
CA LEU A 19 -8.03 16.29 -5.71
C LEU A 19 -6.99 16.05 -4.61
N GLU A 20 -7.23 16.59 -3.43
CA GLU A 20 -6.31 16.50 -2.29
C GLU A 20 -7.02 15.83 -1.11
N TYR A 21 -6.35 14.85 -0.53
CA TYR A 21 -6.82 14.16 0.67
C TYR A 21 -5.70 14.15 1.73
N PRO A 22 -5.99 14.53 2.97
CA PRO A 22 -5.02 14.39 4.04
C PRO A 22 -4.82 12.91 4.36
N PHE A 23 -3.57 12.46 4.33
CA PHE A 23 -3.20 11.07 4.62
C PHE A 23 -3.71 10.62 6.00
N GLU A 24 -3.61 11.47 6.99
CA GLU A 24 -4.04 11.19 8.37
C GLU A 24 -5.55 10.95 8.49
N SER A 25 -6.33 11.49 7.56
CA SER A 25 -7.80 11.31 7.55
C SER A 25 -8.23 10.12 6.71
N TYR A 26 -7.47 9.82 5.64
CA TYR A 26 -7.79 8.79 4.65
C TYR A 26 -6.54 7.97 4.31
N PRO A 27 -6.02 7.18 5.27
CA PRO A 27 -4.75 6.46 5.11
C PRO A 27 -4.84 5.26 4.17
N HIS A 28 -6.04 4.85 3.76
CA HIS A 28 -6.26 3.66 2.95
C HIS A 28 -6.85 4.01 1.59
N ALA A 29 -6.33 3.38 0.55
CA ALA A 29 -6.83 3.48 -0.81
C ALA A 29 -6.99 2.10 -1.43
N LEU A 30 -8.07 1.88 -2.16
CA LEU A 30 -8.28 0.73 -3.00
C LEU A 30 -8.33 1.18 -4.45
N ILE A 31 -7.36 0.74 -5.25
CA ILE A 31 -7.29 1.04 -6.68
C ILE A 31 -7.78 -0.17 -7.47
N CYS A 32 -8.92 -0.02 -8.14
CA CYS A 32 -9.56 -1.07 -8.93
C CYS A 32 -9.64 -0.67 -10.40
N GLY A 33 -9.62 -1.65 -11.29
CA GLY A 33 -9.80 -1.43 -12.72
C GLY A 33 -9.41 -2.66 -13.55
N CYS A 34 -9.83 -2.67 -14.81
CA CYS A 34 -9.46 -3.71 -15.75
C CYS A 34 -7.95 -3.74 -16.02
N SER A 35 -7.45 -4.82 -16.60
CA SER A 35 -6.08 -4.88 -17.09
C SER A 35 -5.83 -3.75 -18.11
N GLY A 36 -4.67 -3.09 -18.05
CA GLY A 36 -4.33 -1.96 -18.91
C GLY A 36 -5.03 -0.62 -18.55
N SER A 37 -5.80 -0.54 -17.47
CA SER A 37 -6.47 0.71 -17.06
C SER A 37 -5.56 1.74 -16.37
N GLY A 38 -4.28 1.43 -16.19
CA GLY A 38 -3.31 2.33 -15.56
C GLY A 38 -3.22 2.20 -14.03
N LYS A 39 -3.67 1.09 -13.42
CA LYS A 39 -3.58 0.88 -11.96
C LYS A 39 -2.17 1.04 -11.43
N SER A 40 -1.18 0.35 -12.02
CA SER A 40 0.22 0.44 -11.58
C SER A 40 0.76 1.88 -11.68
N HIS A 41 0.41 2.60 -12.74
CA HIS A 41 0.77 4.03 -12.87
C HIS A 41 0.13 4.89 -11.79
N SER A 42 -1.13 4.62 -11.42
CA SER A 42 -1.78 5.31 -10.31
C SER A 42 -1.10 5.00 -8.98
N ILE A 43 -0.75 3.75 -8.73
CA ILE A 43 -0.02 3.33 -7.52
C ILE A 43 1.34 4.06 -7.45
N LEU A 44 2.10 4.08 -8.54
CA LEU A 44 3.41 4.76 -8.59
C LEU A 44 3.28 6.28 -8.39
N TYR A 45 2.23 6.88 -8.94
CA TYR A 45 1.95 8.29 -8.71
C TYR A 45 1.66 8.56 -7.22
N GLU A 46 0.76 7.79 -6.60
CA GLU A 46 0.41 7.94 -5.18
C GLU A 46 1.63 7.70 -4.27
N LEU A 47 2.44 6.70 -4.59
CA LEU A 47 3.70 6.43 -3.90
C LEU A 47 4.64 7.64 -3.97
N SER A 48 4.81 8.24 -5.15
CA SER A 48 5.64 9.44 -5.32
C SER A 48 5.11 10.63 -4.51
N GLN A 49 3.78 10.82 -4.47
CA GLN A 49 3.16 11.87 -3.67
C GLN A 49 3.34 11.64 -2.17
N PHE A 50 3.18 10.40 -1.70
CA PHE A 50 3.40 10.03 -0.30
C PHE A 50 4.85 10.34 0.14
N ILE A 51 5.83 9.93 -0.66
CA ILE A 51 7.25 10.17 -0.38
C ILE A 51 7.55 11.68 -0.36
N SER A 52 7.10 12.40 -1.40
CA SER A 52 7.32 13.85 -1.51
C SER A 52 6.67 14.63 -0.37
N ASP A 53 5.43 14.29 -0.03
CA ASP A 53 4.67 14.93 1.05
C ASP A 53 5.34 14.68 2.41
N SER A 54 5.81 13.45 2.66
CA SER A 54 6.51 13.09 3.88
C SER A 54 7.81 13.91 4.04
N TYR A 55 8.63 14.00 3.00
CA TYR A 55 9.85 14.81 3.05
C TYR A 55 9.57 16.31 3.24
N ASN A 56 8.54 16.84 2.60
CA ASN A 56 8.14 18.25 2.78
C ASN A 56 7.72 18.56 4.23
N LEU A 57 7.21 17.56 4.94
CA LEU A 57 6.86 17.67 6.36
C LEU A 57 8.03 17.35 7.31
N GLY A 58 9.21 17.00 6.79
CA GLY A 58 10.36 16.56 7.59
C GLY A 58 10.18 15.17 8.22
N ILE A 59 9.26 14.35 7.67
CA ILE A 59 8.92 13.01 8.16
C ILE A 59 9.59 11.98 7.26
N LYS A 60 10.20 10.94 7.83
CA LYS A 60 10.83 9.85 7.08
C LYS A 60 9.78 8.88 6.55
N PRO A 61 9.62 8.71 5.22
CA PRO A 61 8.74 7.68 4.67
C PRO A 61 9.39 6.30 4.78
N ILE A 62 8.63 5.31 5.24
CA ILE A 62 8.96 3.89 5.25
C ILE A 62 7.93 3.20 4.36
N VAL A 63 8.37 2.64 3.25
CA VAL A 63 7.48 2.10 2.21
C VAL A 63 7.77 0.63 1.98
N TYR A 64 6.77 -0.20 2.21
CA TYR A 64 6.78 -1.61 1.84
C TYR A 64 6.03 -1.78 0.52
N VAL A 65 6.61 -2.52 -0.42
CA VAL A 65 5.98 -2.80 -1.71
C VAL A 65 5.94 -4.30 -1.94
N CYS A 66 4.72 -4.83 -2.01
CA CYS A 66 4.43 -6.21 -2.37
C CYS A 66 3.90 -6.25 -3.80
N ASP A 67 4.72 -6.72 -4.74
CA ASP A 67 4.36 -6.94 -6.14
C ASP A 67 4.14 -8.44 -6.37
N PHE A 68 2.91 -8.90 -6.15
CA PHE A 68 2.61 -10.33 -6.26
C PHE A 68 2.75 -10.87 -7.69
N LYS A 69 2.50 -10.03 -8.68
CA LYS A 69 2.66 -10.39 -10.10
C LYS A 69 4.11 -10.41 -10.55
N ASN A 70 5.03 -9.76 -9.83
CA ASN A 70 6.41 -9.52 -10.22
C ASN A 70 6.48 -8.83 -11.59
N SER A 71 5.78 -7.72 -11.72
CA SER A 71 5.55 -7.01 -12.97
C SER A 71 6.75 -6.15 -13.38
N GLU A 72 6.84 -5.81 -14.68
CA GLU A 72 7.86 -4.88 -15.18
C GLU A 72 7.71 -3.48 -14.58
N ASP A 73 6.50 -3.09 -14.18
CA ASP A 73 6.19 -1.77 -13.64
C ASP A 73 6.97 -1.46 -12.35
N PHE A 74 7.34 -2.48 -11.56
CA PHE A 74 8.06 -2.35 -10.30
C PHE A 74 9.52 -2.83 -10.35
N GLN A 75 10.04 -3.20 -11.51
CA GLN A 75 11.40 -3.73 -11.67
C GLN A 75 12.50 -2.78 -11.16
N PHE A 76 12.27 -1.46 -11.18
CA PHE A 76 13.21 -0.46 -10.68
C PHE A 76 13.40 -0.53 -9.15
N LEU A 77 12.49 -1.21 -8.43
CA LEU A 77 12.59 -1.45 -6.99
C LEU A 77 13.42 -2.69 -6.62
N LYS A 78 13.89 -3.46 -7.60
CA LYS A 78 14.76 -4.60 -7.31
C LYS A 78 16.01 -4.15 -6.55
N GLY A 79 16.26 -4.81 -5.41
CA GLY A 79 17.34 -4.44 -4.49
C GLY A 79 16.94 -3.42 -3.43
N TYR A 80 15.73 -2.86 -3.47
CA TYR A 80 15.19 -2.10 -2.35
C TYR A 80 14.83 -3.07 -1.21
N PRO A 81 15.30 -2.84 0.04
CA PRO A 81 15.18 -3.82 1.13
C PRO A 81 13.74 -4.18 1.51
N LEU A 82 12.77 -3.31 1.24
CA LEU A 82 11.36 -3.48 1.58
C LEU A 82 10.48 -3.72 0.32
N TYR A 83 11.09 -4.27 -0.73
CA TYR A 83 10.40 -4.73 -1.93
C TYR A 83 10.34 -6.27 -1.93
N TYR A 84 9.14 -6.79 -2.03
CA TYR A 84 8.82 -8.21 -2.00
C TYR A 84 8.07 -8.60 -3.27
N ALA A 85 8.55 -9.62 -3.98
CA ALA A 85 7.98 -10.06 -5.24
C ALA A 85 7.39 -11.47 -5.15
N GLY A 86 6.27 -11.70 -5.83
CA GLY A 86 5.65 -13.03 -5.89
C GLY A 86 5.30 -13.57 -4.50
N ASN A 87 5.82 -14.75 -4.17
CA ASN A 87 5.51 -15.43 -2.89
C ASN A 87 6.12 -14.73 -1.66
N GLU A 88 7.15 -13.89 -1.83
CA GLU A 88 7.74 -13.12 -0.73
C GLU A 88 6.79 -12.04 -0.21
N CYS A 89 5.72 -11.72 -0.95
CA CYS A 89 4.72 -10.74 -0.51
C CYS A 89 4.04 -11.09 0.81
N TYR A 90 3.95 -12.37 1.15
CA TYR A 90 3.43 -12.78 2.46
C TYR A 90 4.38 -12.34 3.58
N GLU A 91 5.68 -12.54 3.42
CA GLU A 91 6.71 -12.12 4.37
C GLU A 91 6.73 -10.60 4.54
N GLY A 92 6.63 -9.87 3.42
CA GLY A 92 6.55 -8.40 3.45
C GLY A 92 5.34 -7.87 4.22
N MET A 93 4.17 -8.51 4.03
CA MET A 93 2.96 -8.17 4.78
C MET A 93 3.10 -8.51 6.26
N GLU A 94 3.68 -9.66 6.57
CA GLU A 94 3.88 -10.11 7.96
C GLU A 94 4.85 -9.16 8.70
N GLU A 95 5.95 -8.76 8.06
CA GLU A 95 6.91 -7.82 8.64
C GLU A 95 6.28 -6.45 8.90
N PHE A 96 5.55 -5.92 7.93
CA PHE A 96 4.82 -4.66 8.09
C PHE A 96 3.82 -4.73 9.24
N TYR A 97 3.05 -5.82 9.32
CA TYR A 97 2.07 -6.04 10.38
C TYR A 97 2.73 -6.17 11.76
N GLN A 98 3.89 -6.82 11.87
CA GLN A 98 4.64 -6.91 13.11
C GLN A 98 5.11 -5.54 13.60
N GLN A 99 5.60 -4.68 12.70
CA GLN A 99 5.98 -3.31 13.04
C GLN A 99 4.78 -2.48 13.50
N PHE A 100 3.67 -2.57 12.78
CA PHE A 100 2.40 -1.94 13.17
C PHE A 100 1.96 -2.38 14.57
N THR A 101 1.95 -3.69 14.83
CA THR A 101 1.55 -4.27 16.11
C THR A 101 2.46 -3.82 17.25
N ALA A 102 3.77 -3.78 17.03
CA ALA A 102 4.75 -3.30 18.00
C ALA A 102 4.55 -1.82 18.32
N THR A 103 4.25 -0.98 17.33
CA THR A 103 3.93 0.45 17.52
C THR A 103 2.65 0.62 18.32
N ARG A 104 1.62 -0.14 17.98
CA ARG A 104 0.34 -0.15 18.71
C ARG A 104 0.49 -0.57 20.18
N GLN A 105 1.27 -1.61 20.46
CA GLN A 105 1.51 -2.09 21.83
C GLN A 105 2.25 -1.05 22.68
N LYS A 106 3.17 -0.29 22.09
CA LYS A 106 3.86 0.80 22.78
C LYS A 106 2.94 1.98 23.06
N GLY A 107 1.84 2.13 22.32
CA GLY A 107 0.90 3.25 22.43
C GLY A 107 1.49 4.62 22.08
N ILE A 108 2.68 4.65 21.48
CA ILE A 108 3.38 5.88 21.11
C ILE A 108 3.47 5.92 19.59
N VAL A 109 2.89 6.97 19.02
CA VAL A 109 3.00 7.25 17.59
C VAL A 109 4.36 7.88 17.32
N ASP A 110 5.15 7.27 16.44
CA ASP A 110 6.37 7.89 15.93
C ASP A 110 5.99 9.02 14.96
N LYS A 111 6.26 10.25 15.36
CA LYS A 111 5.97 11.43 14.55
C LYS A 111 7.05 11.72 13.50
N GLU A 112 8.19 11.05 13.59
CA GLU A 112 9.31 11.22 12.68
C GLU A 112 9.24 10.25 11.48
N GLN A 113 8.33 9.27 11.54
CA GLN A 113 8.16 8.26 10.50
C GLN A 113 6.70 8.15 10.06
N ARG A 114 6.52 7.88 8.78
CA ARG A 114 5.25 7.50 8.15
C ARG A 114 5.43 6.19 7.43
N HIS A 115 4.51 5.28 7.61
CA HIS A 115 4.56 3.95 7.02
C HIS A 115 3.50 3.81 5.93
N LEU A 116 3.87 3.16 4.83
CA LEU A 116 2.96 2.84 3.73
C LEU A 116 3.21 1.40 3.27
N MET A 117 2.14 0.61 3.18
CA MET A 117 2.13 -0.67 2.49
C MET A 117 1.45 -0.50 1.13
N VAL A 118 2.15 -0.83 0.07
CA VAL A 118 1.59 -1.00 -1.28
C VAL A 118 1.52 -2.50 -1.54
N PHE A 119 0.32 -3.01 -1.84
CA PHE A 119 0.14 -4.41 -2.21
C PHE A 119 -0.54 -4.49 -3.57
N ASP A 120 0.24 -4.74 -4.63
CA ASP A 120 -0.29 -4.94 -5.98
C ASP A 120 -0.77 -6.38 -6.18
N GLU A 121 -1.90 -6.53 -6.86
CA GLU A 121 -2.58 -7.81 -7.11
C GLU A 121 -2.95 -8.58 -5.82
N TYR A 122 -3.37 -7.89 -4.76
CA TYR A 122 -3.75 -8.49 -3.48
C TYR A 122 -4.78 -9.63 -3.61
N ALA A 123 -5.81 -9.44 -4.43
CA ALA A 123 -6.83 -10.47 -4.64
C ALA A 123 -6.25 -11.74 -5.30
N SER A 124 -5.29 -11.58 -6.21
CA SER A 124 -4.58 -12.70 -6.85
C SER A 124 -3.72 -13.45 -5.83
N ALA A 125 -3.04 -12.72 -4.94
CA ALA A 125 -2.26 -13.31 -3.86
C ALA A 125 -3.15 -14.13 -2.91
N VAL A 126 -4.27 -13.57 -2.47
CA VAL A 126 -5.24 -14.30 -1.61
C VAL A 126 -5.72 -15.58 -2.29
N SER A 127 -6.12 -15.52 -3.56
CA SER A 127 -6.59 -16.69 -4.31
C SER A 127 -5.52 -17.76 -4.45
N TYR A 128 -4.28 -17.36 -4.70
CA TYR A 128 -3.14 -18.27 -4.78
C TYR A 128 -2.91 -18.97 -3.43
N TYR A 129 -2.80 -18.22 -2.33
CA TYR A 129 -2.57 -18.81 -1.01
C TYR A 129 -3.74 -19.70 -0.56
N GLN A 130 -4.99 -19.35 -0.89
CA GLN A 130 -6.13 -20.25 -0.65
C GLN A 130 -5.97 -21.61 -1.35
N SER A 131 -5.44 -21.60 -2.56
CA SER A 131 -5.18 -22.83 -3.31
C SER A 131 -4.06 -23.64 -2.68
N GLN A 132 -2.98 -22.99 -2.26
CA GLN A 132 -1.86 -23.65 -1.56
C GLN A 132 -2.28 -24.20 -0.19
N ASP A 133 -3.05 -23.44 0.58
CA ASP A 133 -3.55 -23.84 1.89
C ASP A 133 -4.41 -25.10 1.81
N LYS A 134 -5.19 -25.28 0.75
CA LYS A 134 -5.94 -26.54 0.52
C LYS A 134 -5.07 -27.77 0.36
N LEU A 135 -3.88 -27.58 -0.25
CA LEU A 135 -2.92 -28.66 -0.49
C LEU A 135 -2.09 -28.98 0.76
N THR A 136 -1.70 -27.94 1.49
CA THR A 136 -0.78 -28.02 2.64
C THR A 136 -1.48 -28.07 3.99
N LYS A 137 -2.81 -27.87 4.04
CA LYS A 137 -3.60 -27.60 5.25
C LYS A 137 -3.08 -26.37 6.01
N GLY A 138 -2.53 -25.41 5.27
CA GLY A 138 -2.03 -24.14 5.80
C GLY A 138 -3.15 -23.16 6.15
N LYS A 139 -2.75 -21.97 6.61
CA LYS A 139 -3.63 -20.84 6.95
C LYS A 139 -3.10 -19.51 6.41
N THR A 140 -2.24 -19.54 5.41
CA THR A 140 -1.55 -18.36 4.85
C THR A 140 -2.53 -17.33 4.34
N ALA A 141 -3.53 -17.75 3.56
CA ALA A 141 -4.56 -16.84 3.04
C ALA A 141 -5.39 -16.22 4.15
N SER A 142 -5.81 -17.00 5.15
CA SER A 142 -6.61 -16.46 6.26
C SER A 142 -5.80 -15.51 7.14
N SER A 143 -4.52 -15.79 7.35
CA SER A 143 -3.61 -14.91 8.06
C SER A 143 -3.42 -13.58 7.32
N LEU A 144 -3.15 -13.63 6.01
CA LEU A 144 -3.01 -12.44 5.16
C LEU A 144 -4.25 -11.55 5.21
N ILE A 145 -5.45 -12.15 5.10
CA ILE A 145 -6.72 -11.43 5.19
C ILE A 145 -6.90 -10.79 6.57
N SER A 146 -6.59 -11.54 7.64
CA SER A 146 -6.75 -11.03 9.01
C SER A 146 -5.81 -9.87 9.32
N MET A 147 -4.54 -9.97 8.94
CA MET A 147 -3.57 -8.88 9.09
C MET A 147 -4.03 -7.61 8.35
N ASN A 148 -4.45 -7.76 7.10
CA ASN A 148 -4.94 -6.64 6.32
C ASN A 148 -6.20 -6.00 6.94
N ALA A 149 -7.17 -6.80 7.36
CA ALA A 149 -8.40 -6.32 7.98
C ALA A 149 -8.11 -5.56 9.28
N GLU A 150 -7.22 -6.06 10.13
CA GLU A 150 -6.85 -5.40 11.38
C GLU A 150 -6.14 -4.05 11.13
N MET A 151 -5.22 -4.00 10.17
CA MET A 151 -4.56 -2.76 9.80
C MET A 151 -5.55 -1.73 9.25
N LEU A 152 -6.44 -2.12 8.34
CA LEU A 152 -7.48 -1.22 7.81
C LEU A 152 -8.39 -0.63 8.90
N MET A 153 -8.64 -1.37 9.97
CA MET A 153 -9.46 -0.89 11.08
C MET A 153 -8.72 0.01 12.07
N LEU A 154 -7.43 -0.22 12.28
CA LEU A 154 -6.73 0.34 13.45
C LEU A 154 -5.53 1.23 13.12
N SER A 155 -4.98 1.18 11.91
CA SER A 155 -3.70 1.84 11.58
C SER A 155 -3.76 3.36 11.54
N ARG A 156 -4.93 3.94 11.25
CA ARG A 156 -5.13 5.39 11.12
C ARG A 156 -4.54 6.21 12.27
N SER A 157 -4.59 5.67 13.49
CA SER A 157 -4.12 6.37 14.69
C SER A 157 -2.60 6.25 14.91
N PHE A 158 -1.87 5.53 14.05
CA PHE A 158 -0.46 5.15 14.27
C PHE A 158 0.48 5.53 13.12
N ASN A 159 0.07 6.36 12.16
CA ASN A 159 0.84 6.72 10.96
C ASN A 159 1.20 5.53 10.06
N TYR A 160 0.26 4.56 9.92
CA TYR A 160 0.33 3.38 9.06
C TYR A 160 -0.77 3.39 8.00
#